data_5db629e641378f6aab0d36b71c74813b
#
_entry.id   5db629e641378f6aab0d36b71c74813b
#
_cell.length_a   1.000
_cell.length_b   1.000
_cell.length_c   1.000
_cell.angle_alpha   90.00
_cell.angle_beta   90.00
_cell.angle_gamma   90.00
#
_symmetry.space_group_name_H-M   'P 1'
#
loop_
_entity.id
_entity.type
_entity.pdbx_description
1 polymer ?
#
loop_
_entity_poly.entity_id
_entity_poly.type
_entity_poly.pdbx_seq_one_letter_code
_entity_poly.pdbx_strand_id
1 'polypeptide(L)'
;MAGSASLRQIAFYGKGGIGKSTTSQNTLAAMSHYFGKNIMIVGCDPKADSTRLILHEKAQDTILSLAAEMGTIEDVEMEQARLWGKGLFDRETPGGWINCTESGGPEPGVGCAGRGVITAINFLEEEGAYDEDGLDFVSYDVLGDVVCGGFAMPIREGKAQEIYIVMSGEMMAMYAANNISKGILKYANTGGVRLAGLICNARMTDREYDLALELATRIGTQLIHFVPRNNIVQHAELRRMTVVEYSPYSDQAREYKELARKIVYNDMKIIPTPVSMDELEDLLLEFGLEDEVDESQVGKAAHEA
;
A
#
# COMPACT_ATOMS: atom_id res chain seq x y z
N MET A 1 -24.38 -23.83 -6.68
CA MET A 1 -24.09 -22.45 -7.13
C MET A 1 -23.23 -21.82 -6.06
N ALA A 2 -21.92 -21.79 -6.26
CA ALA A 2 -21.03 -21.01 -5.39
C ALA A 2 -21.38 -19.55 -5.61
N GLY A 3 -21.83 -18.86 -4.55
CA GLY A 3 -22.09 -17.42 -4.63
C GLY A 3 -20.80 -16.72 -5.07
N SER A 4 -20.87 -15.92 -6.12
CA SER A 4 -19.79 -15.02 -6.50
C SER A 4 -19.41 -14.20 -5.27
N ALA A 5 -18.22 -14.42 -4.73
CA ALA A 5 -17.69 -13.56 -3.69
C ALA A 5 -17.67 -12.15 -4.28
N SER A 6 -18.23 -11.17 -3.56
CA SER A 6 -18.22 -9.78 -4.06
C SER A 6 -16.76 -9.32 -4.19
N LEU A 7 -16.45 -8.65 -5.31
CA LEU A 7 -15.15 -8.00 -5.53
C LEU A 7 -14.79 -7.13 -4.32
N ARG A 8 -13.57 -7.30 -3.81
CA ARG A 8 -13.04 -6.48 -2.72
C ARG A 8 -12.05 -5.46 -3.27
N GLN A 9 -12.28 -4.20 -2.96
CA GLN A 9 -11.40 -3.10 -3.36
C GLN A 9 -10.64 -2.60 -2.15
N ILE A 10 -9.34 -2.86 -2.14
CA ILE A 10 -8.43 -2.53 -1.03
C ILE A 10 -7.43 -1.47 -1.47
N ALA A 11 -6.88 -0.70 -0.53
CA ALA A 11 -5.78 0.19 -0.82
C ALA A 11 -4.71 0.15 0.28
N PHE A 12 -3.46 0.22 -0.15
CA PHE A 12 -2.33 0.41 0.74
C PHE A 12 -1.89 1.87 0.73
N TYR A 13 -1.87 2.46 1.92
CA TYR A 13 -1.39 3.82 2.17
C TYR A 13 -0.19 3.78 3.11
N GLY A 14 0.60 4.84 3.14
CA GLY A 14 1.72 4.98 4.07
C GLY A 14 2.71 6.05 3.62
N LYS A 15 3.53 6.52 4.55
CA LYS A 15 4.57 7.53 4.31
C LYS A 15 5.50 7.10 3.16
N GLY A 16 5.96 8.06 2.37
CA GLY A 16 6.99 7.83 1.35
C GLY A 16 8.24 7.17 1.95
N GLY A 17 8.75 6.14 1.26
CA GLY A 17 9.92 5.38 1.71
C GLY A 17 9.68 4.40 2.86
N ILE A 18 8.46 4.22 3.35
CA ILE A 18 8.14 3.25 4.41
C ILE A 18 8.23 1.78 3.94
N GLY A 19 8.33 1.54 2.66
CA GLY A 19 8.31 0.20 2.06
C GLY A 19 6.89 -0.28 1.72
N LYS A 20 5.96 0.64 1.55
CA LYS A 20 4.56 0.35 1.20
C LYS A 20 4.45 -0.54 -0.04
N SER A 21 5.00 -0.13 -1.20
CA SER A 21 4.91 -0.86 -2.46
C SER A 21 5.60 -2.22 -2.41
N THR A 22 6.72 -2.34 -1.67
CA THR A 22 7.37 -3.63 -1.42
C THR A 22 6.47 -4.54 -0.58
N THR A 23 5.87 -4.00 0.50
CA THR A 23 4.98 -4.77 1.38
C THR A 23 3.71 -5.17 0.64
N SER A 24 3.09 -4.27 -0.11
CA SER A 24 1.86 -4.56 -0.88
C SER A 24 2.11 -5.65 -1.93
N GLN A 25 3.12 -5.52 -2.78
CA GLN A 25 3.42 -6.50 -3.82
C GLN A 25 3.71 -7.89 -3.25
N ASN A 26 4.52 -8.00 -2.20
CA ASN A 26 4.79 -9.29 -1.54
C ASN A 26 3.54 -9.89 -0.90
N THR A 27 2.67 -9.07 -0.33
CA THR A 27 1.40 -9.51 0.26
C THR A 27 0.44 -10.01 -0.80
N LEU A 28 0.27 -9.26 -1.91
CA LEU A 28 -0.60 -9.63 -3.02
C LEU A 28 -0.09 -10.89 -3.73
N ALA A 29 1.22 -11.01 -3.90
CA ALA A 29 1.87 -12.23 -4.37
C ALA A 29 1.52 -13.45 -3.49
N ALA A 30 1.59 -13.27 -2.17
CA ALA A 30 1.22 -14.33 -1.23
C ALA A 30 -0.29 -14.65 -1.26
N MET A 31 -1.16 -13.63 -1.46
CA MET A 31 -2.61 -13.84 -1.64
C MET A 31 -2.92 -14.66 -2.88
N SER A 32 -2.28 -14.33 -4.00
CA SER A 32 -2.44 -15.07 -5.26
C SER A 32 -1.92 -16.49 -5.13
N HIS A 33 -0.66 -16.65 -4.76
CA HIS A 33 0.01 -17.96 -4.74
C HIS A 33 -0.54 -18.94 -3.70
N TYR A 34 -0.74 -18.50 -2.45
CA TYR A 34 -1.14 -19.40 -1.36
C TYR A 34 -2.65 -19.51 -1.15
N PHE A 35 -3.43 -18.53 -1.61
CA PHE A 35 -4.88 -18.48 -1.38
C PHE A 35 -5.69 -18.47 -2.69
N GLY A 36 -5.02 -18.62 -3.83
CA GLY A 36 -5.65 -18.72 -5.13
C GLY A 36 -6.45 -17.47 -5.51
N LYS A 37 -6.01 -16.27 -5.09
CA LYS A 37 -6.73 -15.04 -5.34
C LYS A 37 -6.32 -14.40 -6.66
N ASN A 38 -7.30 -14.03 -7.44
CA ASN A 38 -7.15 -13.26 -8.66
C ASN A 38 -7.18 -11.77 -8.33
N ILE A 39 -6.14 -11.05 -8.72
CA ILE A 39 -5.89 -9.70 -8.22
C ILE A 39 -5.54 -8.76 -9.37
N MET A 40 -6.13 -7.58 -9.35
CA MET A 40 -5.70 -6.45 -10.16
C MET A 40 -4.95 -5.45 -9.28
N ILE A 41 -3.73 -5.10 -9.67
CA ILE A 41 -2.94 -4.04 -9.01
C ILE A 41 -3.06 -2.76 -9.83
N VAL A 42 -3.48 -1.69 -9.18
CA VAL A 42 -3.53 -0.34 -9.75
C VAL A 42 -2.46 0.51 -9.07
N GLY A 43 -1.35 0.73 -9.77
CA GLY A 43 -0.27 1.59 -9.31
C GLY A 43 -0.64 3.06 -9.48
N CYS A 44 -0.67 3.78 -8.37
CA CYS A 44 -1.01 5.20 -8.32
C CYS A 44 0.23 6.09 -8.07
N ASP A 45 1.44 5.53 -8.19
CA ASP A 45 2.68 6.30 -8.06
C ASP A 45 3.12 6.80 -9.46
N PRO A 46 3.41 8.10 -9.63
CA PRO A 46 3.94 8.63 -10.89
C PRO A 46 5.21 7.96 -11.38
N LYS A 47 5.96 7.29 -10.49
CA LYS A 47 7.17 6.56 -10.85
C LYS A 47 6.91 5.20 -11.51
N ALA A 48 5.67 4.72 -11.50
CA ALA A 48 5.24 3.44 -12.06
C ALA A 48 6.13 2.27 -11.57
N ASP A 49 6.26 2.12 -10.25
CA ASP A 49 7.06 1.08 -9.61
C ASP A 49 6.25 0.18 -8.65
N SER A 50 4.94 0.40 -8.60
CA SER A 50 4.00 -0.34 -7.74
C SER A 50 3.77 -1.78 -8.18
N THR A 51 4.20 -2.16 -9.38
CA THR A 51 3.96 -3.47 -10.00
C THR A 51 5.25 -4.21 -10.37
N ARG A 52 6.39 -3.59 -10.13
CA ARG A 52 7.71 -4.02 -10.60
C ARG A 52 8.11 -5.44 -10.20
N LEU A 53 7.75 -5.90 -8.99
CA LEU A 53 8.11 -7.23 -8.49
C LEU A 53 7.20 -8.33 -9.06
N ILE A 54 5.99 -7.97 -9.47
CA ILE A 54 5.02 -8.88 -10.10
C ILE A 54 5.32 -9.04 -11.59
N LEU A 55 5.73 -7.94 -12.24
CA LEU A 55 6.07 -7.93 -13.67
C LEU A 55 7.52 -8.36 -13.95
N HIS A 56 8.36 -8.49 -12.93
CA HIS A 56 9.83 -8.69 -13.02
C HIS A 56 10.56 -7.57 -13.79
N GLU A 57 9.87 -6.47 -14.05
CA GLU A 57 10.39 -5.30 -14.74
C GLU A 57 9.59 -4.05 -14.34
N LYS A 58 10.11 -2.89 -14.66
CA LYS A 58 9.33 -1.66 -14.55
C LYS A 58 8.30 -1.64 -15.68
N ALA A 59 7.05 -1.29 -15.38
CA ALA A 59 6.05 -1.07 -16.41
C ALA A 59 6.55 -0.01 -17.42
N GLN A 60 6.55 -0.36 -18.69
CA GLN A 60 6.96 0.55 -19.77
C GLN A 60 5.78 1.43 -20.15
N ASP A 61 4.60 0.82 -20.30
CA ASP A 61 3.39 1.49 -20.72
C ASP A 61 2.52 1.77 -19.49
N THR A 62 2.30 3.05 -19.24
CA THR A 62 1.37 3.52 -18.22
C THR A 62 0.13 4.09 -18.91
N ILE A 63 -1.00 4.15 -18.22
CA ILE A 63 -2.25 4.70 -18.80
C ILE A 63 -2.02 6.11 -19.35
N LEU A 64 -1.29 6.95 -18.61
CA LEU A 64 -1.01 8.32 -19.06
C LEU A 64 0.02 8.39 -20.20
N SER A 65 1.00 7.49 -20.26
CA SER A 65 1.93 7.46 -21.40
C SER A 65 1.22 7.02 -22.67
N LEU A 66 0.38 6.01 -22.60
CA LEU A 66 -0.45 5.54 -23.73
C LEU A 66 -1.38 6.66 -24.21
N ALA A 67 -2.07 7.34 -23.29
CA ALA A 67 -2.93 8.48 -23.64
C ALA A 67 -2.17 9.63 -24.31
N ALA A 68 -0.92 9.90 -23.88
CA ALA A 68 -0.09 10.92 -24.51
C ALA A 68 0.38 10.50 -25.92
N GLU A 69 0.66 9.24 -26.17
CA GLU A 69 1.04 8.71 -27.48
C GLU A 69 -0.15 8.69 -28.45
N MET A 70 -1.34 8.34 -27.98
CA MET A 70 -2.55 8.28 -28.79
C MET A 70 -3.24 9.64 -28.97
N GLY A 71 -2.91 10.61 -28.11
CA GLY A 71 -3.45 11.97 -28.13
C GLY A 71 -4.64 12.17 -27.19
N THR A 72 -5.38 11.13 -26.83
CA THR A 72 -6.48 11.18 -25.86
C THR A 72 -6.59 9.87 -25.08
N ILE A 73 -7.20 9.92 -23.88
CA ILE A 73 -7.43 8.73 -23.04
C ILE A 73 -8.53 7.82 -23.66
N GLU A 74 -9.48 8.39 -24.38
CA GLU A 74 -10.57 7.66 -25.01
C GLU A 74 -10.10 6.72 -26.14
N ASP A 75 -8.90 6.92 -26.68
CA ASP A 75 -8.30 6.08 -27.72
C ASP A 75 -7.45 4.93 -27.13
N VAL A 76 -7.24 4.89 -25.81
CA VAL A 76 -6.50 3.83 -25.14
C VAL A 76 -7.41 2.61 -24.92
N GLU A 77 -6.96 1.45 -25.35
CA GLU A 77 -7.66 0.18 -25.10
C GLU A 77 -7.16 -0.46 -23.79
N MET A 78 -8.07 -1.10 -23.04
CA MET A 78 -7.72 -1.76 -21.77
C MET A 78 -6.62 -2.81 -21.93
N GLU A 79 -6.59 -3.53 -23.05
CA GLU A 79 -5.60 -4.54 -23.38
C GLU A 79 -4.18 -3.97 -23.44
N GLN A 80 -4.02 -2.72 -23.86
CA GLN A 80 -2.73 -2.03 -23.92
C GLN A 80 -2.24 -1.59 -22.54
N ALA A 81 -3.18 -1.19 -21.66
CA ALA A 81 -2.88 -0.74 -20.31
C ALA A 81 -2.72 -1.91 -19.31
N ARG A 82 -3.22 -3.11 -19.66
CA ARG A 82 -3.18 -4.29 -18.81
C ARG A 82 -1.90 -5.08 -19.01
N LEU A 83 -1.15 -5.27 -17.94
CA LEU A 83 0.08 -6.05 -17.90
C LEU A 83 -0.12 -7.30 -17.04
N TRP A 84 0.15 -8.47 -17.59
CA TRP A 84 0.02 -9.72 -16.85
C TRP A 84 1.26 -9.98 -16.00
N GLY A 85 1.04 -10.46 -14.78
CA GLY A 85 2.10 -10.92 -13.89
C GLY A 85 2.89 -12.05 -14.53
N LYS A 86 4.14 -12.20 -14.10
CA LYS A 86 5.06 -13.22 -14.61
C LYS A 86 5.28 -14.33 -13.60
N GLY A 87 5.80 -15.46 -14.06
CA GLY A 87 6.18 -16.58 -13.20
C GLY A 87 4.98 -17.17 -12.45
N LEU A 88 4.97 -17.05 -11.13
CA LEU A 88 3.88 -17.60 -10.28
C LEU A 88 2.54 -16.87 -10.44
N PHE A 89 2.52 -15.71 -11.07
CA PHE A 89 1.34 -14.83 -11.15
C PHE A 89 0.73 -14.77 -12.54
N ASP A 90 1.29 -15.54 -13.47
CA ASP A 90 0.76 -15.67 -14.82
C ASP A 90 -0.60 -16.36 -14.81
N ARG A 91 -1.50 -15.95 -15.71
CA ARG A 91 -2.85 -16.49 -15.83
C ARG A 91 -2.90 -18.00 -16.11
N GLU A 92 -1.88 -18.52 -16.75
CA GLU A 92 -1.76 -19.95 -17.12
C GLU A 92 -1.18 -20.79 -15.98
N THR A 93 -0.59 -20.17 -14.96
CA THR A 93 0.01 -20.85 -13.83
C THR A 93 -1.07 -21.31 -12.84
N PRO A 94 -1.01 -22.56 -12.29
CA PRO A 94 -1.95 -23.00 -11.27
C PRO A 94 -1.88 -22.15 -10.01
N GLY A 95 -3.03 -21.68 -9.56
CA GLY A 95 -3.17 -20.77 -8.41
C GLY A 95 -4.05 -19.59 -8.77
N GLY A 96 -3.81 -18.46 -8.17
CA GLY A 96 -4.38 -17.18 -8.59
C GLY A 96 -3.48 -16.49 -9.61
N TRP A 97 -4.02 -15.52 -10.30
CA TRP A 97 -3.27 -14.66 -11.21
C TRP A 97 -3.25 -13.21 -10.71
N ILE A 98 -2.28 -12.44 -11.20
CA ILE A 98 -2.22 -11.00 -10.95
C ILE A 98 -2.11 -10.28 -12.31
N ASN A 99 -3.01 -9.33 -12.55
CA ASN A 99 -2.80 -8.33 -13.58
C ASN A 99 -2.46 -6.98 -12.95
N CYS A 100 -1.82 -6.13 -13.72
CA CYS A 100 -1.25 -4.88 -13.27
C CYS A 100 -1.60 -3.75 -14.23
N THR A 101 -1.84 -2.57 -13.67
CA THR A 101 -1.86 -1.31 -14.42
C THR A 101 -1.11 -0.26 -13.62
N GLU A 102 -0.47 0.68 -14.32
CA GLU A 102 0.17 1.84 -13.69
C GLU A 102 -0.46 3.12 -14.24
N SER A 103 -0.86 4.02 -13.35
CA SER A 103 -1.38 5.31 -13.77
C SER A 103 -0.34 6.14 -14.52
N GLY A 104 0.90 6.05 -14.08
CA GLY A 104 1.96 6.94 -14.52
C GLY A 104 1.82 8.34 -13.94
N GLY A 105 2.66 9.24 -14.41
CA GLY A 105 2.65 10.65 -14.03
C GLY A 105 2.75 11.56 -15.25
N PRO A 106 2.34 12.82 -15.12
CA PRO A 106 2.61 13.80 -16.15
C PRO A 106 4.13 14.02 -16.29
N GLU A 107 4.55 14.52 -17.42
CA GLU A 107 5.94 14.93 -17.63
C GLU A 107 6.39 15.92 -16.52
N PRO A 108 7.67 15.88 -16.12
CA PRO A 108 8.19 16.78 -15.10
C PRO A 108 7.88 18.26 -15.45
N GLY A 109 7.18 18.94 -14.54
CA GLY A 109 6.77 20.34 -14.74
C GLY A 109 5.42 20.54 -15.41
N VAL A 110 4.73 19.48 -15.81
CA VAL A 110 3.41 19.56 -16.46
C VAL A 110 2.34 18.99 -15.53
N GLY A 111 1.61 19.86 -14.84
CA GLY A 111 0.41 19.49 -14.09
C GLY A 111 0.65 18.80 -12.74
N CYS A 112 -0.44 18.41 -12.08
CA CYS A 112 -0.44 17.73 -10.79
C CYS A 112 -0.57 16.21 -11.01
N ALA A 113 0.36 15.43 -10.46
CA ALA A 113 0.35 13.96 -10.54
C ALA A 113 -0.96 13.33 -10.06
N GLY A 114 -1.60 13.94 -9.07
CA GLY A 114 -2.91 13.47 -8.56
C GLY A 114 -4.06 13.53 -9.58
N ARG A 115 -4.00 14.41 -10.57
CA ARG A 115 -4.96 14.43 -11.68
C ARG A 115 -4.82 13.18 -12.54
N GLY A 116 -3.58 12.78 -12.83
CA GLY A 116 -3.33 11.57 -13.59
C GLY A 116 -3.90 10.31 -12.95
N VAL A 117 -3.78 10.20 -11.63
CA VAL A 117 -4.38 9.08 -10.88
C VAL A 117 -5.90 9.06 -11.04
N ILE A 118 -6.57 10.22 -10.95
CA ILE A 118 -8.03 10.32 -11.16
C ILE A 118 -8.40 9.84 -12.58
N THR A 119 -7.71 10.36 -13.58
CA THR A 119 -7.93 9.99 -14.98
C THR A 119 -7.75 8.49 -15.21
N ALA A 120 -6.69 7.91 -14.66
CA ALA A 120 -6.41 6.50 -14.80
C ALA A 120 -7.48 5.61 -14.12
N ILE A 121 -7.92 5.96 -12.92
CA ILE A 121 -8.95 5.17 -12.22
C ILE A 121 -10.31 5.28 -12.94
N ASN A 122 -10.68 6.46 -13.44
CA ASN A 122 -11.91 6.61 -14.21
C ASN A 122 -11.86 5.79 -15.52
N PHE A 123 -10.75 5.83 -16.23
CA PHE A 123 -10.52 5.00 -17.41
C PHE A 123 -10.73 3.50 -17.10
N LEU A 124 -10.13 2.99 -16.02
CA LEU A 124 -10.28 1.59 -15.63
C LEU A 124 -11.74 1.21 -15.33
N GLU A 125 -12.53 2.12 -14.78
CA GLU A 125 -13.96 1.90 -14.54
C GLU A 125 -14.77 1.92 -15.83
N GLU A 126 -14.53 2.92 -16.68
CA GLU A 126 -15.24 3.09 -17.96
C GLU A 126 -14.98 1.92 -18.92
N GLU A 127 -13.75 1.39 -18.90
CA GLU A 127 -13.35 0.21 -19.68
C GLU A 127 -13.76 -1.13 -19.04
N GLY A 128 -14.47 -1.13 -17.90
CA GLY A 128 -14.95 -2.35 -17.25
C GLY A 128 -13.82 -3.23 -16.68
N ALA A 129 -12.67 -2.66 -16.34
CA ALA A 129 -11.51 -3.41 -15.84
C ALA A 129 -11.82 -4.21 -14.56
N TYR A 130 -12.82 -3.78 -13.80
CA TYR A 130 -13.25 -4.42 -12.55
C TYR A 130 -14.32 -5.49 -12.74
N ASP A 131 -14.85 -5.64 -13.95
CA ASP A 131 -15.88 -6.64 -14.31
C ASP A 131 -15.26 -7.95 -14.83
N GLU A 132 -13.94 -8.10 -14.72
CA GLU A 132 -13.23 -9.30 -15.19
C GLU A 132 -13.69 -10.55 -14.42
N ASP A 133 -14.05 -11.59 -15.16
CA ASP A 133 -14.53 -12.84 -14.59
C ASP A 133 -13.49 -13.47 -13.66
N GLY A 134 -13.94 -13.73 -12.44
CA GLY A 134 -13.12 -14.36 -11.41
C GLY A 134 -12.18 -13.43 -10.65
N LEU A 135 -12.21 -12.12 -10.90
CA LEU A 135 -11.45 -11.13 -10.13
C LEU A 135 -11.95 -11.08 -8.68
N ASP A 136 -11.07 -11.36 -7.71
CA ASP A 136 -11.39 -11.35 -6.28
C ASP A 136 -11.07 -9.98 -5.64
N PHE A 137 -9.95 -9.35 -6.04
CA PHE A 137 -9.44 -8.13 -5.43
C PHE A 137 -8.96 -7.11 -6.46
N VAL A 138 -9.28 -5.84 -6.22
CA VAL A 138 -8.55 -4.69 -6.80
C VAL A 138 -7.74 -4.05 -5.68
N SER A 139 -6.44 -3.87 -5.91
CA SER A 139 -5.53 -3.28 -4.92
C SER A 139 -4.91 -2.00 -5.45
N TYR A 140 -5.19 -0.88 -4.80
CA TYR A 140 -4.57 0.41 -5.10
C TYR A 140 -3.31 0.61 -4.26
N ASP A 141 -2.18 0.88 -4.91
CA ASP A 141 -0.93 1.29 -4.24
C ASP A 141 -0.77 2.80 -4.31
N VAL A 142 -1.07 3.48 -3.21
CA VAL A 142 -1.25 4.94 -3.18
C VAL A 142 -0.18 5.63 -2.36
N LEU A 143 0.38 6.74 -2.87
CA LEU A 143 1.25 7.63 -2.09
C LEU A 143 0.48 8.25 -0.91
N GLY A 144 0.97 8.06 0.31
CA GLY A 144 0.26 8.41 1.54
C GLY A 144 0.62 9.75 2.16
N ASP A 145 1.69 10.39 1.72
CA ASP A 145 2.21 11.64 2.32
C ASP A 145 1.82 12.90 1.54
N VAL A 146 1.08 12.75 0.46
CA VAL A 146 0.66 13.88 -0.36
C VAL A 146 -0.80 14.23 -0.12
N VAL A 147 -1.04 15.40 0.45
CA VAL A 147 -2.37 15.97 0.75
C VAL A 147 -3.11 16.42 -0.51
N CYS A 148 -2.56 16.23 -1.72
CA CYS A 148 -3.26 16.66 -2.93
C CYS A 148 -4.43 15.71 -3.27
N GLY A 149 -5.56 16.31 -3.66
CA GLY A 149 -6.85 15.63 -3.78
C GLY A 149 -6.89 14.40 -4.71
N GLY A 150 -5.91 14.24 -5.61
CA GLY A 150 -5.84 13.09 -6.50
C GLY A 150 -5.43 11.80 -5.80
N PHE A 151 -4.45 11.85 -4.89
CA PHE A 151 -4.04 10.67 -4.12
C PHE A 151 -5.04 10.28 -3.03
N ALA A 152 -5.93 11.20 -2.63
CA ALA A 152 -7.05 10.88 -1.76
C ALA A 152 -8.25 10.29 -2.52
N MET A 153 -8.21 10.21 -3.84
CA MET A 153 -9.35 9.79 -4.65
C MET A 153 -9.87 8.39 -4.29
N PRO A 154 -9.05 7.36 -4.11
CA PRO A 154 -9.56 6.05 -3.72
C PRO A 154 -10.34 6.08 -2.40
N ILE A 155 -9.94 6.95 -1.45
CA ILE A 155 -10.67 7.17 -0.19
C ILE A 155 -11.89 8.06 -0.42
N ARG A 156 -11.71 9.20 -1.10
CA ARG A 156 -12.74 10.25 -1.23
C ARG A 156 -13.96 9.80 -2.00
N GLU A 157 -13.77 9.03 -3.05
CA GLU A 157 -14.84 8.59 -3.95
C GLU A 157 -15.28 7.13 -3.70
N GLY A 158 -14.79 6.54 -2.58
CA GLY A 158 -15.20 5.19 -2.19
C GLY A 158 -14.72 4.09 -3.13
N LYS A 159 -13.68 4.37 -3.94
CA LYS A 159 -13.11 3.36 -4.86
C LYS A 159 -12.46 2.23 -4.07
N ALA A 160 -11.69 2.54 -3.03
CA ALA A 160 -11.18 1.57 -2.09
C ALA A 160 -12.03 1.57 -0.82
N GLN A 161 -12.67 0.46 -0.55
CA GLN A 161 -13.54 0.31 0.63
C GLN A 161 -12.76 -0.08 1.88
N GLU A 162 -11.62 -0.73 1.70
CA GLU A 162 -10.77 -1.24 2.79
C GLU A 162 -9.37 -0.63 2.70
N ILE A 163 -9.00 0.15 3.70
CA ILE A 163 -7.70 0.81 3.74
C ILE A 163 -6.78 0.09 4.73
N TYR A 164 -5.61 -0.30 4.26
CA TYR A 164 -4.50 -0.79 5.07
C TYR A 164 -3.41 0.28 5.10
N ILE A 165 -2.95 0.65 6.30
CA ILE A 165 -1.91 1.67 6.46
C ILE A 165 -0.60 1.00 6.83
N VAL A 166 0.42 1.13 5.97
CA VAL A 166 1.78 0.67 6.23
C VAL A 166 2.54 1.77 6.97
N MET A 167 3.06 1.43 8.14
CA MET A 167 3.78 2.33 9.03
C MET A 167 5.00 1.66 9.67
N SER A 168 5.72 2.35 10.51
CA SER A 168 6.77 1.86 11.41
C SER A 168 6.63 2.54 12.77
N GLY A 169 7.47 2.17 13.74
CA GLY A 169 7.55 2.83 15.05
C GLY A 169 8.16 4.24 15.02
N GLU A 170 8.65 4.70 13.87
CA GLU A 170 9.18 6.06 13.73
C GLU A 170 8.05 7.09 13.87
N MET A 171 8.27 8.17 14.66
CA MET A 171 7.30 9.23 14.92
C MET A 171 6.61 9.74 13.65
N MET A 172 7.39 10.03 12.60
CA MET A 172 6.84 10.57 11.35
C MET A 172 6.02 9.55 10.54
N ALA A 173 6.26 8.25 10.74
CA ALA A 173 5.44 7.21 10.12
C ALA A 173 4.11 7.05 10.86
N MET A 174 4.13 7.13 12.20
CA MET A 174 2.94 7.14 13.05
C MET A 174 2.08 8.39 12.80
N TYR A 175 2.72 9.56 12.66
CA TYR A 175 2.06 10.81 12.29
C TYR A 175 1.34 10.69 10.92
N ALA A 176 2.02 10.14 9.91
CA ALA A 176 1.42 9.91 8.60
C ALA A 176 0.23 8.94 8.68
N ALA A 177 0.35 7.86 9.45
CA ALA A 177 -0.75 6.91 9.68
C ALA A 177 -1.97 7.58 10.33
N ASN A 178 -1.75 8.42 11.32
CA ASN A 178 -2.80 9.19 11.95
C ASN A 178 -3.47 10.19 11.00
N ASN A 179 -2.71 10.87 10.14
CA ASN A 179 -3.26 11.79 9.15
C ASN A 179 -4.07 11.07 8.06
N ILE A 180 -3.64 9.88 7.62
CA ILE A 180 -4.42 9.04 6.71
C ILE A 180 -5.74 8.65 7.40
N SER A 181 -5.71 8.30 8.68
CA SER A 181 -6.90 7.99 9.49
C SER A 181 -7.87 9.16 9.56
N LYS A 182 -7.37 10.42 9.68
CA LYS A 182 -8.20 11.65 9.58
C LYS A 182 -8.87 11.75 8.20
N GLY A 183 -8.16 11.40 7.13
CA GLY A 183 -8.71 11.33 5.79
C GLY A 183 -9.85 10.31 5.67
N ILE A 184 -9.64 9.10 6.20
CA ILE A 184 -10.68 8.06 6.22
C ILE A 184 -11.91 8.52 7.01
N LEU A 185 -11.73 9.07 8.20
CA LEU A 185 -12.83 9.60 9.02
C LEU A 185 -13.66 10.63 8.26
N LYS A 186 -12.99 11.54 7.55
CA LYS A 186 -13.65 12.61 6.78
C LYS A 186 -14.60 12.07 5.71
N TYR A 187 -14.23 10.96 5.05
CA TYR A 187 -14.98 10.42 3.91
C TYR A 187 -15.74 9.12 4.24
N ALA A 188 -15.68 8.64 5.48
CA ALA A 188 -16.30 7.39 5.91
C ALA A 188 -17.82 7.33 5.66
N ASN A 189 -18.52 8.46 5.81
CA ASN A 189 -19.98 8.53 5.67
C ASN A 189 -20.44 8.76 4.23
N THR A 190 -19.60 9.32 3.37
CA THR A 190 -19.94 9.64 1.97
C THR A 190 -19.43 8.58 1.00
N GLY A 191 -18.23 8.04 1.22
CA GLY A 191 -17.57 7.08 0.34
C GLY A 191 -17.59 5.62 0.81
N GLY A 192 -18.14 5.35 2.01
CA GLY A 192 -18.18 3.98 2.55
C GLY A 192 -16.82 3.39 2.95
N VAL A 193 -15.74 4.18 2.84
CA VAL A 193 -14.37 3.76 3.17
C VAL A 193 -14.20 3.44 4.66
N ARG A 194 -13.41 2.41 4.96
CA ARG A 194 -13.11 1.96 6.32
C ARG A 194 -11.62 1.69 6.49
N LEU A 195 -11.12 1.88 7.70
CA LEU A 195 -9.80 1.43 8.10
C LEU A 195 -9.87 -0.07 8.42
N ALA A 196 -9.09 -0.87 7.72
CA ALA A 196 -9.05 -2.32 7.86
C ALA A 196 -7.90 -2.81 8.75
N GLY A 197 -6.91 -1.97 9.01
CA GLY A 197 -5.83 -2.23 9.95
C GLY A 197 -4.54 -1.49 9.64
N LEU A 198 -3.64 -1.49 10.64
CA LEU A 198 -2.27 -1.01 10.50
C LEU A 198 -1.34 -2.20 10.21
N ILE A 199 -0.37 -2.00 9.34
CA ILE A 199 0.71 -2.95 9.05
C ILE A 199 2.01 -2.27 9.48
N CYS A 200 2.70 -2.82 10.47
CA CYS A 200 4.02 -2.32 10.85
C CYS A 200 5.09 -2.99 10.00
N ASN A 201 5.75 -2.23 9.13
CA ASN A 201 6.93 -2.65 8.40
C ASN A 201 8.18 -2.21 9.19
N ALA A 202 8.77 -3.12 9.95
CA ALA A 202 9.76 -2.83 10.97
C ALA A 202 10.98 -2.08 10.44
N ARG A 203 11.42 -1.07 11.20
CA ARG A 203 12.65 -0.30 10.99
C ARG A 203 13.70 -0.58 12.06
N MET A 204 13.37 -1.45 13.01
CA MET A 204 14.19 -1.80 14.18
C MET A 204 14.38 -0.62 15.15
N THR A 205 13.34 0.20 15.29
CA THR A 205 13.26 1.21 16.35
C THR A 205 12.88 0.56 17.67
N ASP A 206 13.23 1.22 18.78
CA ASP A 206 12.94 0.71 20.11
C ASP A 206 11.44 0.54 20.32
N ARG A 207 11.04 -0.58 20.94
CA ARG A 207 9.66 -0.94 21.28
C ARG A 207 8.66 -0.82 20.13
N GLU A 208 9.14 -0.96 18.90
CA GLU A 208 8.37 -0.70 17.66
C GLU A 208 7.06 -1.47 17.59
N TYR A 209 7.04 -2.73 18.02
CA TYR A 209 5.83 -3.54 18.06
C TYR A 209 4.79 -2.97 19.03
N ASP A 210 5.21 -2.62 20.24
CA ASP A 210 4.35 -2.10 21.28
C ASP A 210 3.75 -0.75 20.86
N LEU A 211 4.59 0.15 20.31
CA LEU A 211 4.15 1.44 19.78
C LEU A 211 3.11 1.29 18.66
N ALA A 212 3.37 0.38 17.72
CA ALA A 212 2.43 0.14 16.62
C ALA A 212 1.10 -0.45 17.13
N LEU A 213 1.15 -1.34 18.12
CA LEU A 213 -0.02 -1.94 18.74
C LEU A 213 -0.85 -0.92 19.51
N GLU A 214 -0.17 -0.07 20.30
CA GLU A 214 -0.85 0.98 21.08
C GLU A 214 -1.48 2.04 20.17
N LEU A 215 -0.77 2.47 19.11
CA LEU A 215 -1.36 3.39 18.12
C LEU A 215 -2.61 2.78 17.47
N ALA A 216 -2.55 1.50 17.09
CA ALA A 216 -3.72 0.82 16.54
C ALA A 216 -4.90 0.83 17.52
N THR A 217 -4.62 0.59 18.80
CA THR A 217 -5.62 0.60 19.88
C THR A 217 -6.24 1.97 20.05
N ARG A 218 -5.45 3.05 20.11
CA ARG A 218 -5.94 4.43 20.25
C ARG A 218 -6.77 4.88 19.05
N ILE A 219 -6.38 4.48 17.83
CA ILE A 219 -7.15 4.74 16.61
C ILE A 219 -8.43 3.90 16.54
N GLY A 220 -8.55 2.85 17.36
CA GLY A 220 -9.68 1.94 17.42
C GLY A 220 -9.65 0.85 16.36
N THR A 221 -8.48 0.52 15.83
CA THR A 221 -8.27 -0.52 14.81
C THR A 221 -7.36 -1.65 15.33
N GLN A 222 -6.96 -2.55 14.47
CA GLN A 222 -6.01 -3.62 14.78
C GLN A 222 -4.63 -3.35 14.17
N LEU A 223 -3.57 -3.78 14.87
CA LEU A 223 -2.30 -4.06 14.23
C LEU A 223 -2.45 -5.41 13.52
N ILE A 224 -2.76 -5.38 12.22
CA ILE A 224 -3.06 -6.61 11.48
C ILE A 224 -1.81 -7.50 11.37
N HIS A 225 -0.65 -6.88 11.17
CA HIS A 225 0.60 -7.62 11.15
C HIS A 225 1.82 -6.73 11.42
N PHE A 226 2.83 -7.35 12.03
CA PHE A 226 4.17 -6.80 12.18
C PHE A 226 5.09 -7.56 11.23
N VAL A 227 5.64 -6.88 10.22
CA VAL A 227 6.54 -7.45 9.22
C VAL A 227 7.98 -7.18 9.66
N PRO A 228 8.72 -8.19 10.13
CA PRO A 228 10.10 -8.01 10.56
C PRO A 228 10.99 -7.54 9.43
N ARG A 229 12.00 -6.72 9.75
CA ARG A 229 13.02 -6.31 8.78
C ARG A 229 13.94 -7.49 8.45
N ASN A 230 14.09 -7.80 7.16
CA ASN A 230 14.97 -8.86 6.70
C ASN A 230 15.62 -8.48 5.36
N ASN A 231 16.92 -8.69 5.24
CA ASN A 231 17.68 -8.36 4.02
C ASN A 231 17.29 -9.21 2.81
N ILE A 232 16.61 -10.34 3.00
CA ILE A 232 16.11 -11.16 1.90
C ILE A 232 15.14 -10.39 1.00
N VAL A 233 14.41 -9.42 1.57
CA VAL A 233 13.54 -8.52 0.80
C VAL A 233 14.36 -7.73 -0.21
N GLN A 234 15.46 -7.12 0.22
CA GLN A 234 16.36 -6.40 -0.67
C GLN A 234 16.97 -7.31 -1.75
N HIS A 235 17.34 -8.54 -1.39
CA HIS A 235 17.88 -9.49 -2.35
C HIS A 235 16.86 -9.89 -3.42
N ALA A 236 15.60 -10.05 -3.04
CA ALA A 236 14.50 -10.32 -3.96
C ALA A 236 14.25 -9.10 -4.88
N GLU A 237 14.20 -7.89 -4.31
CA GLU A 237 14.03 -6.64 -5.07
C GLU A 237 15.12 -6.42 -6.13
N LEU A 238 16.38 -6.72 -5.80
CA LEU A 238 17.49 -6.64 -6.77
C LEU A 238 17.30 -7.58 -7.96
N ARG A 239 16.57 -8.67 -7.78
CA ARG A 239 16.19 -9.62 -8.84
C ARG A 239 14.83 -9.32 -9.44
N ARG A 240 14.18 -8.25 -9.01
CA ARG A 240 12.83 -7.87 -9.44
C ARG A 240 11.81 -8.99 -9.22
N MET A 241 11.96 -9.70 -8.12
CA MET A 241 11.09 -10.80 -7.71
C MET A 241 10.46 -10.50 -6.36
N THR A 242 9.31 -11.10 -6.09
CA THR A 242 8.75 -11.14 -4.74
C THR A 242 9.54 -12.11 -3.87
N VAL A 243 9.45 -11.95 -2.55
CA VAL A 243 10.08 -12.90 -1.60
C VAL A 243 9.47 -14.29 -1.74
N VAL A 244 8.18 -14.36 -2.08
CA VAL A 244 7.45 -15.63 -2.30
C VAL A 244 8.06 -16.43 -3.45
N GLU A 245 8.51 -15.77 -4.52
CA GLU A 245 9.19 -16.42 -5.64
C GLU A 245 10.67 -16.65 -5.33
N TYR A 246 11.35 -15.63 -4.80
CA TYR A 246 12.80 -15.67 -4.60
C TYR A 246 13.22 -16.65 -3.53
N SER A 247 12.47 -16.73 -2.44
CA SER A 247 12.80 -17.60 -1.29
C SER A 247 11.54 -18.07 -0.58
N PRO A 248 10.75 -18.97 -1.20
CA PRO A 248 9.41 -19.37 -0.73
C PRO A 248 9.39 -20.05 0.65
N TYR A 249 10.52 -20.59 1.10
CA TYR A 249 10.65 -21.28 2.39
C TYR A 249 11.27 -20.43 3.50
N SER A 250 11.60 -19.16 3.22
CA SER A 250 12.17 -18.25 4.21
C SER A 250 11.14 -17.84 5.27
N ASP A 251 11.65 -17.41 6.43
CA ASP A 251 10.78 -16.82 7.46
C ASP A 251 10.01 -15.62 6.93
N GLN A 252 10.66 -14.79 6.11
CA GLN A 252 10.02 -13.63 5.51
C GLN A 252 8.88 -13.98 4.55
N ALA A 253 8.99 -15.08 3.80
CA ALA A 253 7.88 -15.57 2.97
C ALA A 253 6.71 -16.03 3.86
N ARG A 254 6.99 -16.62 5.03
CA ARG A 254 5.96 -16.98 6.01
C ARG A 254 5.26 -15.76 6.58
N GLU A 255 6.00 -14.68 6.88
CA GLU A 255 5.40 -13.42 7.34
C GLU A 255 4.45 -12.82 6.29
N TYR A 256 4.85 -12.77 5.03
CA TYR A 256 3.95 -12.29 3.96
C TYR A 256 2.75 -13.23 3.73
N LYS A 257 2.93 -14.54 3.85
CA LYS A 257 1.81 -15.49 3.81
C LYS A 257 0.83 -15.26 4.94
N GLU A 258 1.32 -15.00 6.15
CA GLU A 258 0.46 -14.74 7.31
C GLU A 258 -0.26 -13.39 7.19
N LEU A 259 0.42 -12.35 6.72
CA LEU A 259 -0.22 -11.06 6.41
C LEU A 259 -1.30 -11.23 5.33
N ALA A 260 -1.01 -11.96 4.26
CA ALA A 260 -1.96 -12.27 3.20
C ALA A 260 -3.19 -13.00 3.75
N ARG A 261 -2.99 -14.03 4.59
CA ARG A 261 -4.07 -14.75 5.24
C ARG A 261 -4.97 -13.81 6.05
N LYS A 262 -4.37 -12.94 6.85
CA LYS A 262 -5.10 -11.97 7.67
C LYS A 262 -5.90 -10.99 6.82
N ILE A 263 -5.38 -10.52 5.69
CA ILE A 263 -6.12 -9.64 4.77
C ILE A 263 -7.27 -10.39 4.07
N VAL A 264 -7.02 -11.60 3.56
CA VAL A 264 -8.05 -12.40 2.87
C VAL A 264 -9.26 -12.63 3.76
N TYR A 265 -9.04 -12.93 5.04
CA TYR A 265 -10.09 -13.25 6.00
C TYR A 265 -10.44 -12.08 6.94
N ASN A 266 -10.00 -10.86 6.63
CA ASN A 266 -10.28 -9.71 7.47
C ASN A 266 -11.76 -9.30 7.38
N ASP A 267 -12.43 -9.28 8.51
CA ASP A 267 -13.81 -8.78 8.69
C ASP A 267 -13.86 -7.48 9.50
N MET A 268 -12.75 -7.08 10.15
CA MET A 268 -12.65 -5.85 10.92
C MET A 268 -12.43 -4.64 10.01
N LYS A 269 -13.46 -3.81 9.91
CA LYS A 269 -13.47 -2.59 9.10
C LYS A 269 -14.16 -1.49 9.89
N ILE A 270 -13.42 -0.48 10.29
CA ILE A 270 -13.92 0.53 11.24
C ILE A 270 -13.84 1.95 10.67
N ILE A 271 -14.62 2.84 11.25
CA ILE A 271 -14.39 4.29 11.16
C ILE A 271 -13.33 4.62 12.22
N PRO A 272 -12.14 5.11 11.86
CA PRO A 272 -11.07 5.36 12.82
C PRO A 272 -11.39 6.54 13.74
N THR A 273 -10.76 6.52 14.91
CA THR A 273 -10.70 7.63 15.85
C THR A 273 -9.28 8.19 15.87
N PRO A 274 -8.94 9.15 15.00
CA PRO A 274 -7.58 9.70 14.96
C PRO A 274 -7.26 10.43 16.27
N VAL A 275 -6.00 10.36 16.68
CA VAL A 275 -5.49 11.04 17.88
C VAL A 275 -5.00 12.46 17.56
N SER A 276 -4.88 13.32 18.59
CA SER A 276 -4.23 14.63 18.48
C SER A 276 -2.71 14.48 18.34
N MET A 277 -2.01 15.58 18.07
CA MET A 277 -0.54 15.57 18.05
C MET A 277 0.04 15.34 19.44
N ASP A 278 -0.53 16.01 20.43
CA ASP A 278 -0.08 15.89 21.83
C ASP A 278 -0.22 14.43 22.32
N GLU A 279 -1.36 13.78 22.03
CA GLU A 279 -1.58 12.37 22.36
C GLU A 279 -0.59 11.42 21.62
N LEU A 280 -0.13 11.79 20.42
CA LEU A 280 0.86 11.01 19.69
C LEU A 280 2.27 11.19 20.27
N GLU A 281 2.61 12.42 20.70
CA GLU A 281 3.87 12.72 21.40
C GLU A 281 3.88 12.06 22.77
N ASP A 282 2.79 12.17 23.55
CA ASP A 282 2.63 11.48 24.83
C ASP A 282 2.80 9.98 24.71
N LEU A 283 2.26 9.37 23.64
CA LEU A 283 2.45 7.94 23.37
C LEU A 283 3.94 7.56 23.27
N LEU A 284 4.74 8.35 22.58
CA LEU A 284 6.18 8.09 22.46
C LEU A 284 6.89 8.22 23.80
N LEU A 285 6.52 9.22 24.60
CA LEU A 285 7.07 9.45 25.95
C LEU A 285 6.68 8.32 26.92
N GLU A 286 5.41 7.88 26.93
CA GLU A 286 4.91 6.77 27.76
C GLU A 286 5.70 5.46 27.52
N PHE A 287 6.23 5.26 26.33
CA PHE A 287 7.03 4.07 26.02
C PHE A 287 8.53 4.21 26.36
N GLY A 288 8.90 5.31 27.06
CA GLY A 288 10.25 5.51 27.57
C GLY A 288 11.27 5.74 26.47
N LEU A 289 10.85 6.35 25.36
CA LEU A 289 11.74 6.87 24.33
C LEU A 289 12.35 8.23 24.76
N GLU A 290 12.15 8.62 26.02
CA GLU A 290 13.03 9.55 26.68
C GLU A 290 14.36 8.83 26.83
N ASP A 291 15.29 9.12 25.95
CA ASP A 291 16.66 8.77 26.21
C ASP A 291 17.04 9.22 27.63
N GLU A 292 17.80 8.39 28.32
CA GLU A 292 18.81 8.89 29.19
C GLU A 292 19.77 9.73 28.33
N VAL A 293 19.30 10.89 27.87
CA VAL A 293 20.17 11.91 27.31
C VAL A 293 21.09 12.27 28.48
N ASP A 294 22.29 11.74 28.43
CA ASP A 294 23.36 12.20 29.27
C ASP A 294 23.50 13.71 29.01
N GLU A 295 22.79 14.51 29.83
CA GLU A 295 22.75 15.98 29.72
C GLU A 295 24.16 16.57 29.66
N SER A 296 25.21 15.81 30.09
CA SER A 296 26.59 16.18 29.95
C SER A 296 27.11 16.22 28.50
N GLN A 297 26.39 15.64 27.52
CA GLN A 297 26.79 15.58 26.12
C GLN A 297 26.01 16.55 25.20
N VAL A 298 24.81 16.97 25.57
CA VAL A 298 23.98 17.89 24.77
C VAL A 298 24.57 19.31 24.69
N GLY A 299 25.40 19.70 25.63
CA GLY A 299 26.04 21.03 25.65
C GLY A 299 27.37 21.15 24.87
N LYS A 300 28.01 20.07 24.48
CA LYS A 300 29.38 20.13 23.92
C LYS A 300 29.44 20.36 22.41
N ALA A 301 28.44 19.94 21.67
CA ALA A 301 28.40 20.11 20.21
C ALA A 301 28.08 21.54 19.76
N ALA A 302 27.52 22.38 20.61
CA ALA A 302 27.16 23.78 20.29
C ALA A 302 28.34 24.78 20.52
N HIS A 303 29.45 24.34 21.08
CA HIS A 303 30.61 25.22 21.37
C HIS A 303 31.83 24.95 20.47
N GLU A 304 31.78 23.93 19.58
CA GLU A 304 32.88 23.58 18.67
C GLU A 304 32.57 23.87 17.17
N ALA A 305 31.55 24.65 16.87
CA ALA A 305 31.20 25.03 15.50
C ALA A 305 31.45 26.55 15.26
#